data_818226b858048c25b47c36458e463108
#
_entry.id   818226b858048c25b47c36458e463108
#
_cell.length_a   1.000
_cell.length_b   1.000
_cell.length_c   1.000
_cell.angle_alpha   90.00
_cell.angle_beta   90.00
_cell.angle_gamma   90.00
#
_symmetry.space_group_name_H-M   'P 1'
#
loop_
_entity.id
_entity.type
_entity.pdbx_description
1 polymer ?
#
loop_
_entity_poly.entity_id
_entity_poly.type
_entity_poly.pdbx_seq_one_letter_code
_entity_poly.pdbx_strand_id
1 'polypeptide(L)'
;MGRYLNPGMESFEKSVNSEIYVDKTGLVGYTNRVMNTVQGYVCVSRPRRFGKSMAANMLTAYYSRGCDSREIFSKFEISESPDFEKYRNKYNTIFLNMQEFLSRSDSVEALVDRVKKLVLRDLKREYPDVDYFDDTDLVESMQDIYETEKCPFVVIIDEWDCIFREFRQNKEAQEKYLDFLRDLLKDKACIHLAYMTGILPIKKYGTHSALNMFDEFSMINPGPLAPYVGFTEVEVEYLCHKYRMDMEEVKAWYDGYSFSMAASVYSPRSVVNSMLFGKIENYWNQTETFEALQVYIDMNFDGLKDDVLSMIAGERIPVNTGSFTNDMITFRTEDDVLTLLIHLGYLAYDSENKVVKIPNNEVRNEYVNSVAASDWGEVSIALKQSADTLNAIWQRRPQQVAEGIQLAHFETSHIQYNDENALSYTISLALYAARNFYTMHRELAGGKGFADIVFIPRKKFQDKPALVVELKWDKSADGAISQIKRKEYCRSLEEYAGNALLVGVNYNKKTKLHECMIEEYKF
;
A
#
# COMPACT_ATOMS: atom_id res chain seq x y z
N MET A 1 36.25 6.70 6.43
CA MET A 1 35.08 6.45 5.56
C MET A 1 35.15 5.05 4.96
N GLY A 2 34.20 4.21 5.29
CA GLY A 2 34.03 2.89 4.70
C GLY A 2 32.79 2.83 3.81
N ARG A 3 32.59 1.70 3.13
CA ARG A 3 31.40 1.45 2.33
C ARG A 3 30.18 1.13 3.21
N TYR A 4 30.41 0.42 4.30
CA TYR A 4 29.38 -0.07 5.22
C TYR A 4 29.46 0.59 6.58
N LEU A 5 30.65 1.07 6.99
CA LEU A 5 30.86 1.87 8.19
C LEU A 5 31.07 3.33 7.80
N ASN A 6 30.33 4.21 8.43
CA ASN A 6 30.40 5.66 8.23
C ASN A 6 30.34 6.06 6.73
N PRO A 7 29.33 5.59 5.96
CA PRO A 7 29.21 5.98 4.57
C PRO A 7 28.93 7.49 4.44
N GLY A 8 29.21 8.02 3.25
CA GLY A 8 28.91 9.39 2.90
C GLY A 8 27.41 9.64 2.69
N MET A 9 27.07 10.84 2.25
CA MET A 9 25.67 11.28 2.09
C MET A 9 25.18 11.27 0.64
N GLU A 10 25.98 10.76 -0.30
CA GLU A 10 25.72 10.85 -1.75
C GLU A 10 24.38 10.23 -2.16
N SER A 11 23.96 9.15 -1.50
CA SER A 11 22.66 8.52 -1.77
C SER A 11 21.48 9.40 -1.34
N PHE A 12 21.63 10.12 -0.24
CA PHE A 12 20.61 11.09 0.20
C PHE A 12 20.64 12.36 -0.66
N GLU A 13 21.80 12.87 -1.02
CA GLU A 13 21.93 14.02 -1.95
C GLU A 13 21.24 13.77 -3.28
N LYS A 14 21.39 12.56 -3.87
CA LYS A 14 20.67 12.20 -5.10
C LYS A 14 19.16 12.28 -4.92
N SER A 15 18.65 11.90 -3.74
CA SER A 15 17.22 11.99 -3.44
C SER A 15 16.76 13.44 -3.34
N VAL A 16 17.52 14.29 -2.63
CA VAL A 16 17.20 15.72 -2.45
C VAL A 16 17.30 16.49 -3.77
N ASN A 17 18.25 16.14 -4.62
CA ASN A 17 18.45 16.77 -5.93
C ASN A 17 17.43 16.28 -7.00
N SER A 18 16.50 15.39 -6.65
CA SER A 18 15.41 15.02 -7.55
C SER A 18 14.46 16.20 -7.76
N GLU A 19 13.83 16.28 -8.93
CA GLU A 19 12.87 17.36 -9.26
C GLU A 19 11.74 17.48 -8.25
N ILE A 20 11.31 16.34 -7.71
CA ILE A 20 10.33 16.25 -6.61
C ILE A 20 10.99 15.53 -5.45
N TYR A 21 11.23 16.26 -4.39
CA TYR A 21 11.60 15.76 -3.07
C TYR A 21 10.64 16.32 -2.03
N VAL A 22 10.15 15.49 -1.13
CA VAL A 22 9.27 15.86 -0.03
C VAL A 22 10.03 15.64 1.28
N ASP A 23 10.06 16.66 2.12
CA ASP A 23 10.76 16.61 3.41
C ASP A 23 10.11 15.58 4.34
N LYS A 24 10.92 14.63 4.81
CA LYS A 24 10.54 13.58 5.77
C LYS A 24 11.46 13.58 6.99
N THR A 25 12.18 14.68 7.20
CA THR A 25 13.16 14.77 8.31
C THR A 25 12.52 14.78 9.70
N GLY A 26 11.19 14.88 9.80
CA GLY A 26 10.47 14.57 11.03
C GLY A 26 10.72 13.15 11.56
N LEU A 27 11.08 12.20 10.68
CA LEU A 27 11.56 10.87 11.07
C LEU A 27 12.86 10.94 11.89
N VAL A 28 13.78 11.84 11.51
CA VAL A 28 15.01 12.10 12.29
C VAL A 28 14.64 12.61 13.68
N GLY A 29 13.67 13.53 13.77
CA GLY A 29 13.16 14.02 15.05
C GLY A 29 12.59 12.89 15.94
N TYR A 30 11.90 11.93 15.34
CA TYR A 30 11.45 10.74 16.08
C TYR A 30 12.63 9.88 16.55
N THR A 31 13.56 9.53 15.67
CA THR A 31 14.69 8.67 16.01
C THR A 31 15.63 9.31 17.02
N ASN A 32 15.80 10.65 17.00
CA ASN A 32 16.52 11.38 18.03
C ASN A 32 15.90 11.22 19.43
N ARG A 33 14.55 11.21 19.53
CA ARG A 33 13.85 11.06 20.83
C ARG A 33 14.03 9.68 21.44
N VAL A 34 14.11 8.63 20.60
CA VAL A 34 14.26 7.25 21.07
C VAL A 34 15.73 6.80 21.14
N MET A 35 16.66 7.67 20.75
CA MET A 35 18.10 7.39 20.77
C MET A 35 18.56 7.00 22.16
N ASN A 36 19.28 5.87 22.29
CA ASN A 36 19.77 5.31 23.54
C ASN A 36 18.66 5.07 24.59
N THR A 37 17.50 4.60 24.15
CA THR A 37 16.38 4.16 25.00
C THR A 37 15.96 2.73 24.61
N VAL A 38 15.08 2.11 25.39
CA VAL A 38 14.51 0.79 25.06
C VAL A 38 13.71 0.80 23.76
N GLN A 39 13.21 1.98 23.33
CA GLN A 39 12.52 2.19 22.06
C GLN A 39 13.50 2.50 20.89
N GLY A 40 14.80 2.46 21.11
CA GLY A 40 15.82 2.71 20.09
C GLY A 40 15.93 1.63 19.01
N TYR A 41 15.08 0.61 19.05
CA TYR A 41 14.97 -0.44 18.03
C TYR A 41 13.71 -0.24 17.23
N VAL A 42 13.83 0.28 16.02
CA VAL A 42 12.71 0.72 15.18
C VAL A 42 12.66 -0.10 13.89
N CYS A 43 11.54 -0.77 13.62
CA CYS A 43 11.30 -1.49 12.38
C CYS A 43 10.12 -0.88 11.62
N VAL A 44 10.34 -0.45 10.36
CA VAL A 44 9.31 0.15 9.50
C VAL A 44 9.03 -0.75 8.31
N SER A 45 7.82 -1.30 8.28
CA SER A 45 7.35 -2.15 7.18
C SER A 45 6.32 -1.41 6.32
N ARG A 46 6.64 -1.25 5.03
CA ARG A 46 5.78 -0.59 4.03
C ARG A 46 5.89 -1.31 2.69
N PRO A 47 4.88 -1.21 1.83
CA PRO A 47 4.96 -1.72 0.47
C PRO A 47 6.16 -1.18 -0.29
N ARG A 48 6.47 -1.78 -1.41
CA ARG A 48 7.49 -1.23 -2.33
C ARG A 48 7.17 0.21 -2.71
N ARG A 49 8.22 1.04 -2.92
CA ARG A 49 8.13 2.43 -3.42
C ARG A 49 7.47 3.46 -2.49
N PHE A 50 7.29 3.11 -1.22
CA PHE A 50 6.85 4.06 -0.19
C PHE A 50 7.97 4.96 0.37
N GLY A 51 9.20 4.86 -0.16
CA GLY A 51 10.30 5.72 0.27
C GLY A 51 11.19 5.15 1.39
N LYS A 52 11.07 3.85 1.72
CA LYS A 52 11.84 3.19 2.79
C LYS A 52 13.35 3.40 2.68
N SER A 53 13.92 3.07 1.52
CA SER A 53 15.36 3.22 1.29
C SER A 53 15.81 4.68 1.30
N MET A 54 14.93 5.63 0.89
CA MET A 54 15.22 7.06 1.02
C MET A 54 15.28 7.48 2.49
N ALA A 55 14.37 6.97 3.33
CA ALA A 55 14.40 7.19 4.77
C ALA A 55 15.67 6.60 5.41
N ALA A 56 16.04 5.38 5.04
CA ALA A 56 17.28 4.76 5.52
C ALA A 56 18.53 5.55 5.12
N ASN A 57 18.60 6.02 3.86
CA ASN A 57 19.71 6.87 3.39
C ASN A 57 19.74 8.24 4.08
N MET A 58 18.59 8.83 4.37
CA MET A 58 18.46 10.07 5.12
C MET A 58 19.00 9.92 6.54
N LEU A 59 18.58 8.90 7.27
CA LEU A 59 19.09 8.61 8.61
C LEU A 59 20.59 8.32 8.60
N THR A 60 21.07 7.59 7.60
CA THR A 60 22.50 7.33 7.40
C THR A 60 23.29 8.62 7.24
N ALA A 61 22.86 9.52 6.36
CA ALA A 61 23.50 10.82 6.13
C ALA A 61 23.48 11.72 7.38
N TYR A 62 22.40 11.62 8.18
CA TYR A 62 22.27 12.43 9.38
C TYR A 62 23.19 11.95 10.51
N TYR A 63 23.27 10.65 10.76
CA TYR A 63 24.01 10.10 11.89
C TYR A 63 25.49 9.84 11.61
N SER A 64 25.84 9.50 10.36
CA SER A 64 27.20 9.11 9.99
C SER A 64 28.24 10.18 10.28
N ARG A 65 29.26 9.83 11.06
CA ARG A 65 30.43 10.68 11.29
C ARG A 65 31.37 10.77 10.08
N GLY A 66 31.12 9.98 9.04
CA GLY A 66 31.92 9.95 7.82
C GLY A 66 31.67 11.12 6.84
N CYS A 67 30.75 12.03 7.14
CA CYS A 67 30.43 13.17 6.29
C CYS A 67 30.02 14.39 7.15
N ASP A 68 29.99 15.57 6.55
CA ASP A 68 29.33 16.74 7.14
C ASP A 68 28.04 17.05 6.35
N SER A 69 26.93 16.70 6.94
CA SER A 69 25.61 16.85 6.32
C SER A 69 24.86 18.12 6.75
N ARG A 70 25.52 19.08 7.40
CA ARG A 70 24.93 20.32 7.91
C ARG A 70 24.21 21.10 6.81
N GLU A 71 24.88 21.32 5.69
CA GLU A 71 24.34 22.16 4.60
C GLU A 71 23.06 21.57 4.01
N ILE A 72 23.02 20.25 3.81
CA ILE A 72 21.84 19.61 3.23
C ILE A 72 20.65 19.61 4.20
N PHE A 73 20.87 19.29 5.47
CA PHE A 73 19.80 19.23 6.46
C PHE A 73 19.34 20.61 6.96
N SER A 74 20.16 21.68 6.81
CA SER A 74 19.75 23.06 7.18
C SER A 74 18.57 23.58 6.37
N LYS A 75 18.19 22.92 5.28
CA LYS A 75 17.07 23.27 4.39
C LYS A 75 15.74 22.63 4.81
N PHE A 76 15.74 21.76 5.82
CA PHE A 76 14.63 20.91 6.20
C PHE A 76 14.15 21.18 7.63
N GLU A 77 12.93 20.72 7.94
CA GLU A 77 12.25 20.89 9.24
C GLU A 77 13.13 20.52 10.44
N ILE A 78 13.93 19.45 10.32
CA ILE A 78 14.81 18.98 11.40
C ILE A 78 15.79 20.05 11.88
N SER A 79 16.17 21.01 11.03
CA SER A 79 17.09 22.09 11.38
C SER A 79 16.56 23.02 12.48
N GLU A 80 15.23 23.06 12.64
CA GLU A 80 14.55 23.84 13.67
C GLU A 80 14.55 23.12 15.04
N SER A 81 14.92 21.83 15.06
CA SER A 81 14.97 21.05 16.29
C SER A 81 16.11 21.49 17.20
N PRO A 82 15.89 21.68 18.52
CA PRO A 82 16.95 22.01 19.47
C PRO A 82 18.05 20.93 19.54
N ASP A 83 17.71 19.69 19.16
CA ASP A 83 18.62 18.55 19.16
C ASP A 83 19.37 18.36 17.83
N PHE A 84 19.19 19.22 16.83
CA PHE A 84 19.76 19.08 15.50
C PHE A 84 21.27 18.84 15.53
N GLU A 85 22.04 19.70 16.21
CA GLU A 85 23.49 19.61 16.30
C GLU A 85 23.96 18.52 17.27
N LYS A 86 23.12 18.10 18.20
CA LYS A 86 23.47 17.12 19.23
C LYS A 86 23.72 15.73 18.65
N TYR A 87 22.95 15.35 17.67
CA TYR A 87 22.99 13.97 17.11
C TYR A 87 23.60 13.92 15.72
N ARG A 88 23.62 15.03 14.97
CA ARG A 88 24.09 15.07 13.59
C ARG A 88 25.58 14.73 13.47
N ASN A 89 25.91 13.73 12.66
CA ASN A 89 27.27 13.27 12.34
C ASN A 89 28.11 12.90 13.59
N LYS A 90 27.49 12.26 14.58
CA LYS A 90 28.13 11.92 15.87
C LYS A 90 28.33 10.44 16.09
N TYR A 91 27.83 9.57 15.21
CA TYR A 91 27.75 8.13 15.46
C TYR A 91 28.58 7.33 14.47
N ASN A 92 29.09 6.19 14.93
CA ASN A 92 29.53 5.13 14.06
C ASN A 92 28.30 4.53 13.38
N THR A 93 28.07 4.86 12.11
CA THR A 93 26.88 4.43 11.41
C THR A 93 27.19 3.27 10.49
N ILE A 94 26.57 2.11 10.75
CA ILE A 94 26.60 0.93 9.89
C ILE A 94 25.35 0.94 9.00
N PHE A 95 25.54 0.90 7.69
CA PHE A 95 24.44 0.79 6.71
C PHE A 95 24.55 -0.51 5.92
N LEU A 96 23.50 -1.32 5.98
CA LEU A 96 23.40 -2.62 5.31
C LEU A 96 22.14 -2.67 4.43
N ASN A 97 22.29 -2.81 3.12
CA ASN A 97 21.20 -3.20 2.24
C ASN A 97 21.26 -4.70 2.02
N MET A 98 20.34 -5.44 2.66
CA MET A 98 20.39 -6.91 2.67
C MET A 98 20.12 -7.51 1.29
N GLN A 99 19.34 -6.86 0.44
CA GLN A 99 19.11 -7.30 -0.94
C GLN A 99 20.40 -7.24 -1.78
N GLU A 100 21.26 -6.25 -1.55
CA GLU A 100 22.57 -6.18 -2.22
C GLU A 100 23.48 -7.35 -1.83
N PHE A 101 23.49 -7.71 -0.54
CA PHE A 101 24.26 -8.86 -0.06
C PHE A 101 23.71 -10.17 -0.61
N LEU A 102 22.37 -10.31 -0.63
CA LEU A 102 21.69 -11.49 -1.13
C LEU A 102 22.02 -11.75 -2.61
N SER A 103 21.97 -10.71 -3.45
CA SER A 103 22.28 -10.83 -4.89
C SER A 103 23.71 -11.28 -5.21
N ARG A 104 24.59 -11.32 -4.20
CA ARG A 104 26.01 -11.67 -4.33
C ARG A 104 26.40 -12.89 -3.50
N SER A 105 25.43 -13.65 -3.05
CA SER A 105 25.64 -14.81 -2.16
C SER A 105 24.75 -15.97 -2.60
N ASP A 106 25.32 -17.17 -2.58
CA ASP A 106 24.61 -18.37 -3.03
C ASP A 106 23.79 -19.02 -1.90
N SER A 107 24.01 -18.60 -0.65
CA SER A 107 23.28 -19.09 0.53
C SER A 107 23.19 -18.01 1.60
N VAL A 108 22.35 -18.24 2.62
CA VAL A 108 22.21 -17.32 3.75
C VAL A 108 23.47 -17.30 4.61
N GLU A 109 24.15 -18.44 4.78
CA GLU A 109 25.43 -18.52 5.48
C GLU A 109 26.49 -17.68 4.77
N ALA A 110 26.59 -17.81 3.44
CA ALA A 110 27.53 -17.02 2.64
C ALA A 110 27.21 -15.52 2.70
N LEU A 111 25.91 -15.16 2.77
CA LEU A 111 25.48 -13.79 2.97
C LEU A 111 25.93 -13.24 4.33
N VAL A 112 25.67 -13.97 5.43
CA VAL A 112 26.06 -13.56 6.79
C VAL A 112 27.58 -13.41 6.89
N ASP A 113 28.32 -14.38 6.40
CA ASP A 113 29.79 -14.33 6.37
C ASP A 113 30.30 -13.13 5.57
N ARG A 114 29.66 -12.82 4.46
CA ARG A 114 30.01 -11.68 3.63
C ARG A 114 29.76 -10.35 4.35
N VAL A 115 28.60 -10.22 5.03
CA VAL A 115 28.30 -9.04 5.86
C VAL A 115 29.37 -8.87 6.92
N LYS A 116 29.64 -9.90 7.72
CA LYS A 116 30.65 -9.87 8.78
C LYS A 116 32.02 -9.44 8.24
N LYS A 117 32.51 -10.10 7.21
CA LYS A 117 33.82 -9.81 6.60
C LYS A 117 33.96 -8.38 6.08
N LEU A 118 32.94 -7.86 5.44
CA LEU A 118 33.00 -6.52 4.83
C LEU A 118 32.86 -5.40 5.87
N VAL A 119 32.03 -5.58 6.89
CA VAL A 119 31.92 -4.61 7.99
C VAL A 119 33.21 -4.63 8.85
N LEU A 120 33.69 -5.81 9.23
CA LEU A 120 34.98 -5.95 9.95
C LEU A 120 36.15 -5.28 9.22
N ARG A 121 36.22 -5.45 7.89
CA ARG A 121 37.24 -4.77 7.10
C ARG A 121 37.18 -3.25 7.26
N ASP A 122 35.96 -2.67 7.22
CA ASP A 122 35.79 -1.24 7.34
C ASP A 122 36.07 -0.75 8.78
N LEU A 123 35.69 -1.54 9.82
CA LEU A 123 36.01 -1.28 11.22
C LEU A 123 37.53 -1.25 11.46
N LYS A 124 38.23 -2.27 11.02
CA LYS A 124 39.70 -2.35 11.17
C LYS A 124 40.47 -1.25 10.44
N ARG A 125 39.93 -0.73 9.34
CA ARG A 125 40.50 0.41 8.62
C ARG A 125 40.29 1.74 9.31
N GLU A 126 39.15 1.91 9.93
CA GLU A 126 38.81 3.14 10.64
C GLU A 126 39.45 3.18 12.03
N TYR A 127 39.64 2.01 12.68
CA TYR A 127 40.15 1.86 14.03
C TYR A 127 41.35 0.89 14.08
N PRO A 128 42.48 1.21 13.44
CA PRO A 128 43.62 0.31 13.36
C PRO A 128 44.35 0.13 14.69
N ASP A 129 44.21 1.07 15.64
CA ASP A 129 44.92 1.11 16.91
C ASP A 129 44.14 0.50 18.08
N VAL A 130 42.92 -0.02 17.84
CA VAL A 130 42.12 -0.70 18.86
C VAL A 130 42.67 -2.09 19.12
N ASP A 131 42.81 -2.44 20.37
CA ASP A 131 43.20 -3.79 20.81
C ASP A 131 41.99 -4.71 20.79
N TYR A 132 41.84 -5.48 19.70
CA TYR A 132 40.73 -6.39 19.50
C TYR A 132 40.91 -7.70 20.23
N PHE A 133 39.96 -8.10 21.08
CA PHE A 133 39.96 -9.41 21.72
C PHE A 133 39.83 -10.54 20.68
N ASP A 134 38.87 -10.44 19.79
CA ASP A 134 38.74 -11.30 18.60
C ASP A 134 38.45 -10.44 17.36
N ASP A 135 39.47 -10.23 16.56
CA ASP A 135 39.39 -9.42 15.34
C ASP A 135 38.65 -10.10 14.19
N THR A 136 38.17 -11.32 14.39
CA THR A 136 37.34 -12.08 13.44
C THR A 136 35.82 -12.04 13.81
N ASP A 137 35.51 -11.69 15.05
CA ASP A 137 34.13 -11.50 15.49
C ASP A 137 33.68 -10.05 15.34
N LEU A 138 32.54 -9.85 14.63
CA LEU A 138 31.98 -8.53 14.35
C LEU A 138 31.45 -7.85 15.61
N VAL A 139 30.78 -8.61 16.48
CA VAL A 139 30.13 -8.08 17.67
C VAL A 139 31.13 -7.70 18.72
N GLU A 140 32.13 -8.57 18.99
CA GLU A 140 33.23 -8.29 19.89
C GLU A 140 34.03 -7.06 19.41
N SER A 141 34.37 -7.01 18.11
CA SER A 141 35.06 -5.85 17.54
C SER A 141 34.29 -4.53 17.71
N MET A 142 32.96 -4.53 17.59
CA MET A 142 32.14 -3.34 17.83
C MET A 142 32.18 -2.93 19.31
N GLN A 143 32.17 -3.89 20.23
CA GLN A 143 32.26 -3.62 21.67
C GLN A 143 33.63 -3.05 22.05
N ASP A 144 34.73 -3.65 21.58
CA ASP A 144 36.11 -3.17 21.83
C ASP A 144 36.31 -1.73 21.33
N ILE A 145 35.76 -1.41 20.12
CA ILE A 145 35.78 -0.05 19.59
C ILE A 145 35.00 0.90 20.51
N TYR A 146 33.78 0.50 20.94
CA TYR A 146 32.97 1.34 21.81
C TYR A 146 33.62 1.56 23.18
N GLU A 147 34.25 0.54 23.74
CA GLU A 147 34.98 0.66 25.01
C GLU A 147 36.18 1.60 24.92
N THR A 148 36.87 1.58 23.79
CA THR A 148 38.05 2.44 23.54
C THR A 148 37.66 3.87 23.17
N GLU A 149 36.80 4.03 22.16
CA GLU A 149 36.49 5.32 21.51
C GLU A 149 35.30 6.06 22.15
N LYS A 150 34.50 5.36 22.97
CA LYS A 150 33.22 5.86 23.54
C LYS A 150 32.25 6.43 22.51
N CYS A 151 32.40 6.05 21.23
CA CYS A 151 31.55 6.44 20.14
C CYS A 151 30.55 5.32 19.83
N PRO A 152 29.23 5.51 20.12
CA PRO A 152 28.23 4.47 19.93
C PRO A 152 27.89 4.26 18.46
N PHE A 153 27.22 3.12 18.21
CA PHE A 153 26.79 2.73 16.89
C PHE A 153 25.31 3.06 16.64
N VAL A 154 25.04 3.47 15.40
CA VAL A 154 23.72 3.48 14.78
C VAL A 154 23.73 2.43 13.68
N VAL A 155 22.84 1.46 13.75
CA VAL A 155 22.77 0.37 12.76
C VAL A 155 21.50 0.54 11.93
N ILE A 156 21.65 0.68 10.62
CA ILE A 156 20.56 0.86 9.66
C ILE A 156 20.57 -0.31 8.68
N ILE A 157 19.46 -1.05 8.63
CA ILE A 157 19.31 -2.25 7.79
C ILE A 157 18.12 -2.03 6.85
N ASP A 158 18.41 -1.88 5.56
CA ASP A 158 17.39 -1.78 4.51
C ASP A 158 17.11 -3.15 3.90
N GLU A 159 15.84 -3.41 3.52
CA GLU A 159 15.35 -4.68 2.94
C GLU A 159 15.65 -5.90 3.84
N TRP A 160 15.49 -5.73 5.18
CA TRP A 160 15.83 -6.78 6.16
C TRP A 160 15.11 -8.10 5.89
N ASP A 161 13.93 -8.05 5.29
CA ASP A 161 13.03 -9.18 5.05
C ASP A 161 13.29 -9.93 3.72
N CYS A 162 14.32 -9.54 2.96
CA CYS A 162 14.60 -10.14 1.65
C CYS A 162 14.78 -11.66 1.70
N ILE A 163 15.37 -12.19 2.79
CA ILE A 163 15.57 -13.62 2.99
C ILE A 163 14.21 -14.36 3.05
N PHE A 164 13.20 -13.78 3.71
CA PHE A 164 11.86 -14.39 3.81
C PHE A 164 11.11 -14.37 2.49
N ARG A 165 11.41 -13.40 1.62
CA ARG A 165 10.80 -13.27 0.30
C ARG A 165 11.44 -14.21 -0.73
N GLU A 166 12.74 -14.46 -0.66
CA GLU A 166 13.47 -15.28 -1.63
C GLU A 166 13.59 -16.75 -1.17
N PHE A 167 13.94 -17.00 0.08
CA PHE A 167 14.07 -18.34 0.66
C PHE A 167 12.81 -18.76 1.43
N ARG A 168 11.62 -18.61 0.82
CA ARG A 168 10.32 -18.79 1.47
C ARG A 168 10.16 -20.12 2.19
N GLN A 169 10.66 -21.22 1.60
CA GLN A 169 10.50 -22.58 2.12
C GLN A 169 11.68 -23.04 3.01
N ASN A 170 12.78 -22.33 3.04
CA ASN A 170 13.97 -22.72 3.79
C ASN A 170 13.97 -22.13 5.21
N LYS A 171 13.27 -22.80 6.13
CA LYS A 171 13.14 -22.36 7.53
C LYS A 171 14.50 -22.28 8.25
N GLU A 172 15.39 -23.23 8.00
CA GLU A 172 16.73 -23.26 8.63
C GLU A 172 17.54 -22.01 8.24
N ALA A 173 17.52 -21.64 6.97
CA ALA A 173 18.17 -20.43 6.49
C ALA A 173 17.57 -19.16 7.12
N GLN A 174 16.24 -19.10 7.25
CA GLN A 174 15.54 -17.99 7.90
C GLN A 174 15.89 -17.89 9.40
N GLU A 175 15.98 -19.01 10.10
CA GLU A 175 16.38 -19.05 11.52
C GLU A 175 17.83 -18.58 11.72
N LYS A 176 18.77 -19.07 10.92
CA LYS A 176 20.17 -18.63 10.95
C LYS A 176 20.32 -17.11 10.71
N TYR A 177 19.52 -16.58 9.80
CA TYR A 177 19.51 -15.13 9.55
C TYR A 177 18.97 -14.33 10.74
N LEU A 178 17.88 -14.79 11.34
CA LEU A 178 17.34 -14.15 12.55
C LEU A 178 18.28 -14.24 13.74
N ASP A 179 18.99 -15.37 13.90
CA ASP A 179 20.01 -15.54 14.93
C ASP A 179 21.17 -14.57 14.73
N PHE A 180 21.60 -14.37 13.48
CA PHE A 180 22.61 -13.35 13.16
C PHE A 180 22.15 -11.94 13.53
N LEU A 181 20.93 -11.54 13.16
CA LEU A 181 20.40 -10.21 13.50
C LEU A 181 20.23 -10.04 15.02
N ARG A 182 19.79 -11.09 15.70
CA ARG A 182 19.67 -11.09 17.16
C ARG A 182 21.01 -10.91 17.84
N ASP A 183 22.02 -11.67 17.42
CA ASP A 183 23.37 -11.60 17.97
C ASP A 183 24.00 -10.22 17.73
N LEU A 184 23.84 -9.67 16.53
CA LEU A 184 24.35 -8.34 16.18
C LEU A 184 23.73 -7.22 17.02
N LEU A 185 22.41 -7.30 17.29
CA LEU A 185 21.65 -6.13 17.76
C LEU A 185 21.20 -6.24 19.23
N LYS A 186 20.84 -7.43 19.71
CA LYS A 186 20.16 -7.56 20.99
C LYS A 186 21.09 -7.35 22.19
N ASP A 187 20.64 -6.55 23.15
CA ASP A 187 21.31 -6.32 24.44
C ASP A 187 22.76 -5.82 24.30
N LYS A 188 23.03 -4.97 23.28
CA LYS A 188 24.36 -4.40 23.03
C LYS A 188 24.42 -2.94 23.50
N ALA A 189 25.21 -2.66 24.54
CA ALA A 189 25.38 -1.30 25.09
C ALA A 189 25.99 -0.32 24.07
N CYS A 190 26.75 -0.83 23.11
CA CYS A 190 27.35 -0.02 22.05
C CYS A 190 26.35 0.47 20.99
N ILE A 191 25.13 -0.10 20.92
CA ILE A 191 24.12 0.28 19.93
C ILE A 191 23.10 1.24 20.57
N HIS A 192 23.07 2.47 20.09
CA HIS A 192 22.14 3.49 20.55
C HIS A 192 20.88 3.60 19.71
N LEU A 193 20.93 3.16 18.44
CA LEU A 193 19.77 3.10 17.55
C LEU A 193 19.95 1.93 16.56
N ALA A 194 18.93 1.12 16.38
CA ALA A 194 18.81 0.19 15.27
C ALA A 194 17.53 0.53 14.48
N TYR A 195 17.68 0.82 13.19
CA TYR A 195 16.58 1.12 12.30
C TYR A 195 16.53 0.09 11.17
N MET A 196 15.45 -0.66 11.08
CA MET A 196 15.25 -1.63 10.01
C MET A 196 14.09 -1.23 9.09
N THR A 197 14.22 -1.51 7.80
CA THR A 197 13.13 -1.34 6.85
C THR A 197 12.95 -2.58 5.98
N GLY A 198 11.68 -2.91 5.71
CA GLY A 198 11.26 -4.03 4.89
C GLY A 198 9.83 -3.88 4.37
N ILE A 199 9.33 -4.91 3.72
CA ILE A 199 7.94 -5.02 3.29
C ILE A 199 7.14 -5.76 4.35
N LEU A 200 7.66 -6.93 4.76
CA LEU A 200 7.00 -7.79 5.73
C LEU A 200 7.26 -7.30 7.16
N PRO A 201 6.28 -7.46 8.05
CA PRO A 201 6.49 -7.30 9.47
C PRO A 201 7.41 -8.38 10.03
N ILE A 202 7.94 -8.15 11.24
CA ILE A 202 8.82 -9.11 11.91
C ILE A 202 8.07 -10.41 12.15
N LYS A 203 8.68 -11.51 11.71
CA LYS A 203 8.08 -12.84 11.80
C LYS A 203 7.92 -13.29 13.25
N LYS A 204 6.72 -13.78 13.57
CA LYS A 204 6.44 -14.46 14.84
C LYS A 204 6.82 -15.92 14.73
N TYR A 205 7.93 -16.32 15.36
CA TYR A 205 8.35 -17.72 15.41
C TYR A 205 8.01 -18.35 16.78
N GLY A 206 7.18 -19.39 16.78
CA GLY A 206 6.89 -20.18 17.98
C GLY A 206 6.54 -19.35 19.22
N THR A 207 7.11 -19.70 20.37
CA THR A 207 6.94 -19.00 21.65
C THR A 207 7.89 -17.80 21.83
N HIS A 208 8.89 -17.64 20.98
CA HIS A 208 9.91 -16.59 21.11
C HIS A 208 10.15 -15.90 19.75
N SER A 209 9.84 -14.59 19.67
CA SER A 209 10.27 -13.76 18.54
C SER A 209 11.78 -13.48 18.70
N ALA A 210 12.57 -13.81 17.68
CA ALA A 210 14.01 -13.57 17.68
C ALA A 210 14.36 -12.07 17.79
N LEU A 211 13.50 -11.18 17.28
CA LEU A 211 13.69 -9.74 17.21
C LEU A 211 12.62 -8.97 18.03
N ASN A 212 12.29 -9.49 19.21
CA ASN A 212 11.25 -8.92 20.09
C ASN A 212 11.62 -7.56 20.72
N MET A 213 12.85 -7.09 20.54
CA MET A 213 13.31 -5.79 21.00
C MET A 213 12.85 -4.65 20.10
N PHE A 214 12.39 -4.92 18.87
CA PHE A 214 11.97 -3.89 17.95
C PHE A 214 10.54 -3.42 18.19
N ASP A 215 10.35 -2.09 18.23
CA ASP A 215 9.06 -1.45 18.02
C ASP A 215 8.76 -1.49 16.52
N GLU A 216 7.63 -2.11 16.16
CA GLU A 216 7.26 -2.37 14.79
C GLU A 216 6.16 -1.42 14.30
N PHE A 217 6.42 -0.74 13.18
CA PHE A 217 5.53 0.19 12.53
C PHE A 217 5.16 -0.31 11.12
N SER A 218 4.08 -1.09 11.05
CA SER A 218 3.65 -1.78 9.83
C SER A 218 2.46 -1.10 9.14
N MET A 219 1.92 -1.69 8.07
CA MET A 219 0.69 -1.23 7.42
C MET A 219 -0.55 -1.39 8.30
N ILE A 220 -0.52 -2.29 9.28
CA ILE A 220 -1.62 -2.51 10.23
C ILE A 220 -1.51 -1.56 11.41
N ASN A 221 -0.29 -1.32 11.88
CA ASN A 221 0.00 -0.43 13.00
C ASN A 221 1.17 0.52 12.67
N PRO A 222 0.93 1.59 11.92
CA PRO A 222 1.99 2.52 11.52
C PRO A 222 2.43 3.48 12.62
N GLY A 223 1.64 3.61 13.70
CA GLY A 223 1.94 4.48 14.85
C GLY A 223 2.36 5.90 14.45
N PRO A 224 3.26 6.53 15.23
CA PRO A 224 3.72 7.90 14.97
C PRO A 224 4.57 8.03 13.69
N LEU A 225 4.95 6.94 13.04
CA LEU A 225 5.72 6.95 11.80
C LEU A 225 4.86 6.97 10.53
N ALA A 226 3.53 6.98 10.67
CA ALA A 226 2.60 7.05 9.55
C ALA A 226 2.92 8.14 8.52
N PRO A 227 3.24 9.41 8.90
CA PRO A 227 3.45 10.49 7.94
C PRO A 227 4.84 10.48 7.29
N TYR A 228 5.79 9.69 7.78
CA TYR A 228 7.19 9.78 7.33
C TYR A 228 7.57 8.78 6.24
N VAL A 229 6.77 7.74 6.02
CA VAL A 229 7.01 6.75 4.95
C VAL A 229 5.74 6.62 4.12
N GLY A 230 5.72 7.30 2.98
CA GLY A 230 4.57 7.60 2.14
C GLY A 230 4.38 9.11 2.01
N PHE A 231 3.44 9.58 1.18
CA PHE A 231 3.06 10.99 1.09
C PHE A 231 1.74 11.23 1.80
N THR A 232 1.67 12.29 2.59
CA THR A 232 0.43 12.74 3.25
C THR A 232 -0.44 13.55 2.28
N GLU A 233 -1.73 13.72 2.60
CA GLU A 233 -2.66 14.49 1.78
C GLU A 233 -2.19 15.95 1.56
N VAL A 234 -1.69 16.60 2.61
CA VAL A 234 -1.19 17.99 2.53
C VAL A 234 -0.01 18.12 1.55
N GLU A 235 0.90 17.16 1.58
CA GLU A 235 2.05 17.13 0.66
C GLU A 235 1.61 16.91 -0.78
N VAL A 236 0.63 16.03 -1.00
CA VAL A 236 0.09 15.74 -2.33
C VAL A 236 -0.72 16.94 -2.84
N GLU A 237 -1.50 17.60 -2.00
CA GLU A 237 -2.24 18.82 -2.35
C GLU A 237 -1.28 19.92 -2.80
N TYR A 238 -0.18 20.14 -2.07
CA TYR A 238 0.87 21.07 -2.48
C TYR A 238 1.45 20.72 -3.85
N LEU A 239 1.74 19.44 -4.11
CA LEU A 239 2.24 18.97 -5.41
C LEU A 239 1.21 19.16 -6.52
N CYS A 240 -0.05 18.83 -6.29
CA CYS A 240 -1.14 19.06 -7.24
C CYS A 240 -1.24 20.53 -7.63
N HIS A 241 -1.17 21.44 -6.66
CA HIS A 241 -1.18 22.86 -6.93
C HIS A 241 0.04 23.29 -7.77
N LYS A 242 1.24 22.83 -7.39
CA LYS A 242 2.50 23.16 -8.09
C LYS A 242 2.52 22.67 -9.54
N TYR A 243 2.05 21.44 -9.77
CA TYR A 243 2.07 20.79 -11.09
C TYR A 243 0.74 20.91 -11.87
N ARG A 244 -0.25 21.64 -11.33
CA ARG A 244 -1.57 21.87 -11.92
C ARG A 244 -2.33 20.56 -12.21
N MET A 245 -2.26 19.61 -11.30
CA MET A 245 -2.99 18.36 -11.36
C MET A 245 -4.31 18.48 -10.59
N ASP A 246 -5.34 17.77 -11.02
CA ASP A 246 -6.62 17.70 -10.32
C ASP A 246 -6.47 16.81 -9.07
N MET A 247 -6.68 17.40 -7.88
CA MET A 247 -6.51 16.71 -6.59
C MET A 247 -7.50 15.55 -6.43
N GLU A 248 -8.76 15.72 -6.86
CA GLU A 248 -9.77 14.67 -6.75
C GLU A 248 -9.40 13.44 -7.62
N GLU A 249 -8.86 13.70 -8.82
CA GLU A 249 -8.41 12.64 -9.71
C GLU A 249 -7.17 11.93 -9.13
N VAL A 250 -6.17 12.67 -8.63
CA VAL A 250 -4.98 12.13 -7.95
C VAL A 250 -5.40 11.30 -6.72
N LYS A 251 -6.34 11.79 -5.92
CA LYS A 251 -6.88 11.08 -4.76
C LYS A 251 -7.53 9.77 -5.15
N ALA A 252 -8.39 9.77 -6.16
CA ALA A 252 -9.06 8.55 -6.63
C ALA A 252 -8.09 7.47 -7.13
N TRP A 253 -6.91 7.88 -7.65
CA TRP A 253 -5.96 6.96 -8.25
C TRP A 253 -4.86 6.49 -7.30
N TYR A 254 -4.42 7.30 -6.32
CA TYR A 254 -3.19 7.03 -5.57
C TYR A 254 -3.33 7.09 -4.05
N ASP A 255 -4.47 7.56 -3.52
CA ASP A 255 -4.79 7.53 -2.09
C ASP A 255 -5.27 6.14 -1.64
N GLY A 256 -5.73 6.07 -0.40
CA GLY A 256 -6.55 4.98 0.12
C GLY A 256 -5.99 4.25 1.32
N TYR A 257 -4.76 4.54 1.73
CA TYR A 257 -4.22 4.03 2.98
C TYR A 257 -4.51 5.03 4.10
N SER A 258 -5.39 4.64 5.01
CA SER A 258 -5.79 5.49 6.14
C SER A 258 -5.21 4.95 7.44
N PHE A 259 -4.58 5.83 8.19
CA PHE A 259 -3.97 5.50 9.48
C PHE A 259 -4.47 6.48 10.55
N SER A 260 -4.51 6.06 11.82
CA SER A 260 -4.96 6.91 12.93
C SER A 260 -4.22 8.24 13.05
N MET A 261 -2.92 8.26 12.69
CA MET A 261 -2.06 9.46 12.74
C MET A 261 -1.90 10.18 11.38
N ALA A 262 -2.44 9.61 10.30
CA ALA A 262 -2.43 10.21 8.95
C ALA A 262 -3.63 9.65 8.17
N ALA A 263 -4.68 10.45 8.05
CA ALA A 263 -5.96 10.04 7.47
C ALA A 263 -5.85 9.56 6.02
N SER A 264 -4.88 10.08 5.27
CA SER A 264 -4.61 9.71 3.88
C SER A 264 -3.10 9.60 3.65
N VAL A 265 -2.66 8.45 3.14
CA VAL A 265 -1.27 8.21 2.73
C VAL A 265 -1.27 7.65 1.31
N TYR A 266 -0.46 8.27 0.47
CA TYR A 266 -0.35 8.00 -0.97
C TYR A 266 0.94 7.26 -1.29
N SER A 267 0.93 6.49 -2.40
CA SER A 267 2.15 5.93 -2.98
C SER A 267 3.03 7.04 -3.56
N PRO A 268 4.21 7.33 -3.00
CA PRO A 268 5.07 8.41 -3.49
C PRO A 268 5.46 8.26 -4.96
N ARG A 269 5.74 7.04 -5.40
CA ARG A 269 6.18 6.79 -6.78
C ARG A 269 5.11 7.12 -7.79
N SER A 270 3.87 6.73 -7.53
CA SER A 270 2.75 6.99 -8.42
C SER A 270 2.43 8.48 -8.48
N VAL A 271 2.43 9.16 -7.34
CA VAL A 271 2.25 10.62 -7.27
C VAL A 271 3.37 11.34 -8.01
N VAL A 272 4.64 11.02 -7.76
CA VAL A 272 5.78 11.66 -8.44
C VAL A 272 5.70 11.47 -9.95
N ASN A 273 5.44 10.25 -10.42
CA ASN A 273 5.34 9.99 -11.87
C ASN A 273 4.17 10.75 -12.50
N SER A 274 3.00 10.80 -11.83
CA SER A 274 1.85 11.54 -12.36
C SER A 274 2.15 13.03 -12.50
N MET A 275 2.86 13.62 -11.52
CA MET A 275 3.29 15.02 -11.58
C MET A 275 4.29 15.29 -12.71
N LEU A 276 5.35 14.46 -12.79
CA LEU A 276 6.42 14.64 -13.80
C LEU A 276 5.93 14.45 -15.23
N PHE A 277 5.00 13.50 -15.46
CA PHE A 277 4.49 13.22 -16.80
C PHE A 277 3.19 13.99 -17.14
N GLY A 278 2.59 14.68 -16.16
CA GLY A 278 1.31 15.38 -16.34
C GLY A 278 0.16 14.44 -16.69
N LYS A 279 0.23 13.16 -16.25
CA LYS A 279 -0.74 12.12 -16.58
C LYS A 279 -1.12 11.32 -15.34
N ILE A 280 -2.38 10.96 -15.26
CA ILE A 280 -2.90 10.04 -14.23
C ILE A 280 -3.14 8.70 -14.90
N GLU A 281 -2.32 7.72 -14.57
CA GLU A 281 -2.36 6.35 -15.10
C GLU A 281 -1.79 5.36 -14.10
N ASN A 282 -1.81 4.07 -14.42
CA ASN A 282 -1.26 3.03 -13.54
C ASN A 282 0.27 3.01 -13.60
N TYR A 283 0.92 3.41 -12.51
CA TYR A 283 2.38 3.33 -12.31
C TYR A 283 2.79 2.16 -11.41
N TRP A 284 1.84 1.52 -10.73
CA TRP A 284 2.09 0.37 -9.85
C TRP A 284 2.62 -0.83 -10.64
N ASN A 285 2.03 -1.13 -11.79
CA ASN A 285 2.40 -2.26 -12.66
C ASN A 285 3.83 -2.19 -13.23
N GLN A 286 4.48 -1.04 -13.19
CA GLN A 286 5.89 -0.91 -13.62
C GLN A 286 6.87 -1.63 -12.69
N THR A 287 6.44 -2.23 -11.58
CA THR A 287 7.28 -2.80 -10.54
C THR A 287 6.86 -4.12 -9.97
N GLU A 288 5.58 -4.33 -9.88
CA GLU A 288 4.97 -5.59 -9.49
C GLU A 288 3.95 -5.95 -10.55
N THR A 289 4.08 -7.15 -11.11
CA THR A 289 3.12 -7.62 -12.09
C THR A 289 1.87 -8.13 -11.36
N PHE A 290 0.72 -8.06 -12.00
CA PHE A 290 -0.52 -8.66 -11.47
C PHE A 290 -0.37 -10.16 -11.20
N GLU A 291 0.59 -10.83 -11.82
CA GLU A 291 0.94 -12.24 -11.59
C GLU A 291 1.35 -12.51 -10.14
N ALA A 292 2.02 -11.55 -9.47
CA ALA A 292 2.35 -11.69 -8.06
C ALA A 292 1.09 -11.70 -7.17
N LEU A 293 0.09 -10.90 -7.50
CA LEU A 293 -1.22 -10.88 -6.84
C LEU A 293 -2.01 -12.15 -7.16
N GLN A 294 -1.99 -12.58 -8.43
CA GLN A 294 -2.71 -13.75 -8.92
C GLN A 294 -2.39 -15.03 -8.12
N VAL A 295 -1.10 -15.25 -7.79
CA VAL A 295 -0.68 -16.41 -6.98
C VAL A 295 -1.46 -16.52 -5.67
N TYR A 296 -1.74 -15.40 -4.99
CA TYR A 296 -2.49 -15.41 -3.72
C TYR A 296 -3.99 -15.54 -3.94
N ILE A 297 -4.53 -14.93 -4.97
CA ILE A 297 -5.97 -15.00 -5.31
C ILE A 297 -6.34 -16.41 -5.77
N ASP A 298 -5.50 -17.07 -6.55
CA ASP A 298 -5.74 -18.43 -7.07
C ASP A 298 -5.69 -19.52 -5.97
N MET A 299 -5.14 -19.22 -4.79
CA MET A 299 -5.22 -20.11 -3.63
C MET A 299 -6.66 -20.34 -3.17
N ASN A 300 -7.55 -19.39 -3.38
CA ASN A 300 -9.00 -19.43 -3.11
C ASN A 300 -9.37 -20.06 -1.75
N PHE A 301 -8.75 -19.60 -0.67
CA PHE A 301 -9.10 -20.02 0.69
C PHE A 301 -10.51 -19.54 1.06
N ASP A 302 -11.37 -20.46 1.51
CA ASP A 302 -12.63 -20.21 2.22
C ASP A 302 -13.57 -19.11 1.64
N GLY A 303 -13.49 -18.84 0.33
CA GLY A 303 -14.31 -17.81 -0.31
C GLY A 303 -13.54 -16.55 -0.72
N LEU A 304 -12.21 -16.53 -0.58
CA LEU A 304 -11.36 -15.39 -0.96
C LEU A 304 -11.69 -14.83 -2.36
N LYS A 305 -12.11 -15.68 -3.29
CA LYS A 305 -12.53 -15.27 -4.63
C LYS A 305 -13.74 -14.32 -4.58
N ASP A 306 -14.74 -14.66 -3.78
CA ASP A 306 -15.96 -13.86 -3.63
C ASP A 306 -15.65 -12.52 -2.95
N ASP A 307 -14.76 -12.54 -1.96
CA ASP A 307 -14.28 -11.35 -1.27
C ASP A 307 -13.51 -10.41 -2.19
N VAL A 308 -12.64 -10.95 -3.04
CA VAL A 308 -11.93 -10.15 -4.06
C VAL A 308 -12.91 -9.49 -5.02
N LEU A 309 -13.92 -10.22 -5.50
CA LEU A 309 -14.94 -9.67 -6.38
C LEU A 309 -15.76 -8.59 -5.68
N SER A 310 -16.13 -8.80 -4.41
CA SER A 310 -16.82 -7.81 -3.59
C SER A 310 -16.00 -6.54 -3.42
N MET A 311 -14.69 -6.66 -3.17
CA MET A 311 -13.78 -5.53 -3.08
C MET A 311 -13.57 -4.81 -4.42
N ILE A 312 -13.53 -5.52 -5.55
CA ILE A 312 -13.52 -4.89 -6.89
C ILE A 312 -14.79 -4.07 -7.09
N ALA A 313 -15.93 -4.56 -6.64
CA ALA A 313 -17.19 -3.84 -6.67
C ALA A 313 -17.24 -2.63 -5.71
N GLY A 314 -16.32 -2.55 -4.73
CA GLY A 314 -16.18 -1.42 -3.79
C GLY A 314 -16.65 -1.72 -2.37
N GLU A 315 -16.93 -3.00 -2.06
CA GLU A 315 -17.27 -3.43 -0.71
C GLU A 315 -16.06 -3.41 0.22
N ARG A 316 -16.34 -3.48 1.52
CA ARG A 316 -15.35 -3.67 2.58
C ARG A 316 -15.55 -5.04 3.20
N ILE A 317 -14.48 -5.80 3.37
CA ILE A 317 -14.52 -7.17 3.87
C ILE A 317 -13.98 -7.22 5.29
N PRO A 318 -14.66 -7.83 6.25
CA PRO A 318 -14.13 -8.06 7.58
C PRO A 318 -12.85 -8.89 7.51
N VAL A 319 -11.86 -8.60 8.38
CA VAL A 319 -10.60 -9.36 8.43
C VAL A 319 -10.08 -9.46 9.87
N ASN A 320 -9.60 -10.64 10.22
CA ASN A 320 -8.88 -10.89 11.46
C ASN A 320 -7.37 -10.96 11.22
N THR A 321 -6.67 -9.86 11.45
CA THR A 321 -5.20 -9.78 11.24
C THR A 321 -4.37 -10.49 12.31
N GLY A 322 -4.99 -11.06 13.34
CA GLY A 322 -4.30 -11.66 14.49
C GLY A 322 -3.73 -13.05 14.24
N SER A 323 -4.28 -13.80 13.28
CA SER A 323 -3.87 -15.17 12.93
C SER A 323 -2.60 -15.23 12.09
N PHE A 324 -2.29 -14.16 11.36
CA PHE A 324 -1.17 -14.11 10.42
C PHE A 324 0.19 -14.27 11.12
N THR A 325 1.01 -15.20 10.65
CA THR A 325 2.32 -15.54 11.22
C THR A 325 3.47 -14.73 10.64
N ASN A 326 3.17 -13.73 9.81
CA ASN A 326 4.13 -12.86 9.13
C ASN A 326 5.09 -13.62 8.20
N ASP A 327 4.63 -14.68 7.55
CA ASP A 327 5.38 -15.36 6.49
C ASP A 327 4.56 -15.42 5.18
N MET A 328 5.20 -15.83 4.08
CA MET A 328 4.58 -15.83 2.76
C MET A 328 4.07 -17.21 2.31
N ILE A 329 4.06 -18.20 3.19
CA ILE A 329 3.73 -19.58 2.84
C ILE A 329 2.78 -20.29 3.80
N THR A 330 2.68 -19.82 5.05
CA THR A 330 1.83 -20.48 6.06
C THR A 330 0.47 -19.78 6.11
N PHE A 331 -0.39 -20.09 5.14
CA PHE A 331 -1.77 -19.63 5.11
C PHE A 331 -2.69 -20.72 5.62
N ARG A 332 -3.56 -20.43 6.56
CA ARG A 332 -4.54 -21.33 7.16
C ARG A 332 -5.96 -20.92 6.81
N THR A 333 -6.19 -19.64 6.63
CA THR A 333 -7.48 -19.02 6.35
C THR A 333 -7.33 -17.91 5.31
N GLU A 334 -8.45 -17.43 4.77
CA GLU A 334 -8.48 -16.25 3.90
C GLU A 334 -7.91 -15.01 4.61
N ASP A 335 -8.16 -14.87 5.93
CA ASP A 335 -7.64 -13.78 6.76
C ASP A 335 -6.11 -13.65 6.68
N ASP A 336 -5.40 -14.77 6.63
CA ASP A 336 -3.93 -14.77 6.51
C ASP A 336 -3.50 -14.19 5.15
N VAL A 337 -4.20 -14.55 4.07
CA VAL A 337 -3.92 -14.02 2.73
C VAL A 337 -4.28 -12.54 2.66
N LEU A 338 -5.46 -12.15 3.14
CA LEU A 338 -5.88 -10.74 3.18
C LEU A 338 -4.89 -9.90 4.00
N THR A 339 -4.40 -10.43 5.13
CA THR A 339 -3.40 -9.75 5.96
C THR A 339 -2.07 -9.57 5.23
N LEU A 340 -1.60 -10.60 4.50
CA LEU A 340 -0.42 -10.45 3.66
C LEU A 340 -0.62 -9.37 2.59
N LEU A 341 -1.79 -9.36 1.92
CA LEU A 341 -2.10 -8.36 0.90
C LEU A 341 -2.14 -6.92 1.45
N ILE A 342 -2.49 -6.73 2.75
CA ILE A 342 -2.33 -5.42 3.43
C ILE A 342 -0.85 -5.03 3.47
N HIS A 343 0.04 -5.92 3.92
CA HIS A 343 1.47 -5.62 4.03
C HIS A 343 2.14 -5.38 2.66
N LEU A 344 1.68 -6.09 1.63
CA LEU A 344 2.15 -5.88 0.25
C LEU A 344 1.58 -4.60 -0.39
N GLY A 345 0.56 -3.96 0.22
CA GLY A 345 -0.06 -2.73 -0.27
C GLY A 345 -1.19 -2.95 -1.28
N TYR A 346 -1.62 -4.18 -1.51
CA TYR A 346 -2.78 -4.46 -2.35
C TYR A 346 -4.11 -4.17 -1.65
N LEU A 347 -4.13 -4.16 -0.32
CA LEU A 347 -5.30 -3.83 0.48
C LEU A 347 -5.00 -2.70 1.47
N ALA A 348 -5.98 -1.86 1.70
CA ALA A 348 -6.01 -0.91 2.80
C ALA A 348 -6.81 -1.48 3.96
N TYR A 349 -6.30 -1.30 5.17
CA TYR A 349 -6.91 -1.78 6.41
C TYR A 349 -7.48 -0.63 7.24
N ASP A 350 -8.72 -0.77 7.65
CA ASP A 350 -9.39 0.09 8.62
C ASP A 350 -9.35 -0.60 9.99
N SER A 351 -8.48 -0.11 10.87
CA SER A 351 -8.25 -0.72 12.19
C SER A 351 -9.41 -0.52 13.16
N GLU A 352 -10.25 0.51 12.97
CA GLU A 352 -11.40 0.77 13.83
C GLU A 352 -12.54 -0.21 13.53
N ASN A 353 -12.83 -0.42 12.25
CA ASN A 353 -13.90 -1.31 11.79
C ASN A 353 -13.43 -2.74 11.53
N LYS A 354 -12.12 -3.01 11.57
CA LYS A 354 -11.49 -4.30 11.24
C LYS A 354 -11.90 -4.83 9.88
N VAL A 355 -11.85 -3.97 8.88
CA VAL A 355 -12.19 -4.30 7.49
C VAL A 355 -11.07 -3.93 6.53
N VAL A 356 -11.04 -4.62 5.40
CA VAL A 356 -10.15 -4.30 4.27
C VAL A 356 -10.94 -3.84 3.06
N LYS A 357 -10.28 -3.06 2.21
CA LYS A 357 -10.77 -2.63 0.90
C LYS A 357 -9.62 -2.49 -0.08
N ILE A 358 -9.91 -2.50 -1.36
CA ILE A 358 -8.94 -2.07 -2.39
C ILE A 358 -8.73 -0.56 -2.24
N PRO A 359 -7.47 -0.08 -2.08
CA PRO A 359 -7.21 1.30 -1.70
C PRO A 359 -7.66 2.33 -2.75
N ASN A 360 -7.39 2.08 -4.03
CA ASN A 360 -7.54 3.08 -5.08
C ASN A 360 -7.71 2.44 -6.47
N ASN A 361 -7.86 3.28 -7.50
CA ASN A 361 -8.09 2.81 -8.86
C ASN A 361 -6.85 2.14 -9.47
N GLU A 362 -5.65 2.56 -9.10
CA GLU A 362 -4.39 1.98 -9.57
C GLU A 362 -4.30 0.50 -9.16
N VAL A 363 -4.43 0.22 -7.87
CA VAL A 363 -4.40 -1.15 -7.32
C VAL A 363 -5.62 -1.96 -7.79
N ARG A 364 -6.80 -1.32 -7.92
CA ARG A 364 -7.99 -1.99 -8.44
C ARG A 364 -7.77 -2.52 -9.86
N ASN A 365 -7.05 -1.80 -10.71
CA ASN A 365 -6.70 -2.28 -12.03
C ASN A 365 -5.84 -3.54 -12.00
N GLU A 366 -4.96 -3.68 -10.99
CA GLU A 366 -4.18 -4.91 -10.82
C GLU A 366 -5.07 -6.11 -10.48
N TYR A 367 -6.06 -5.92 -9.59
CA TYR A 367 -7.05 -6.96 -9.29
C TYR A 367 -7.84 -7.36 -10.53
N VAL A 368 -8.32 -6.41 -11.30
CA VAL A 368 -9.06 -6.68 -12.54
C VAL A 368 -8.21 -7.42 -13.57
N ASN A 369 -6.95 -7.01 -13.73
CA ASN A 369 -6.02 -7.68 -14.64
C ASN A 369 -5.73 -9.13 -14.18
N SER A 370 -5.56 -9.33 -12.86
CA SER A 370 -5.35 -10.66 -12.26
C SER A 370 -6.56 -11.57 -12.51
N VAL A 371 -7.77 -11.07 -12.27
CA VAL A 371 -9.02 -11.79 -12.53
C VAL A 371 -9.19 -12.08 -14.02
N ALA A 372 -8.86 -11.13 -14.89
CA ALA A 372 -8.97 -11.27 -16.34
C ALA A 372 -7.97 -12.26 -16.94
N ALA A 373 -6.83 -12.48 -16.28
CA ALA A 373 -5.79 -13.43 -16.68
C ALA A 373 -5.98 -14.83 -16.09
N SER A 374 -6.70 -14.93 -14.96
CA SER A 374 -7.01 -16.20 -14.30
C SER A 374 -8.17 -16.93 -15.01
N ASP A 375 -8.28 -18.24 -14.75
CA ASP A 375 -9.39 -19.06 -15.29
C ASP A 375 -10.69 -18.87 -14.45
N TRP A 376 -11.07 -17.58 -14.26
CA TRP A 376 -12.25 -17.19 -13.51
C TRP A 376 -13.50 -17.08 -14.40
N GLY A 377 -13.52 -17.82 -15.52
CA GLY A 377 -14.69 -18.02 -16.38
C GLY A 377 -15.36 -16.73 -16.83
N GLU A 378 -16.65 -16.63 -16.58
CA GLU A 378 -17.54 -15.56 -17.08
C GLU A 378 -17.34 -14.22 -16.37
N VAL A 379 -16.82 -14.16 -15.13
CA VAL A 379 -16.45 -12.89 -14.46
C VAL A 379 -15.45 -12.11 -15.30
N SER A 380 -14.42 -12.80 -15.83
CA SER A 380 -13.46 -12.21 -16.74
C SER A 380 -14.15 -11.66 -18.00
N ILE A 381 -15.16 -12.37 -18.51
CA ILE A 381 -15.95 -11.95 -19.66
C ILE A 381 -16.81 -10.72 -19.30
N ALA A 382 -17.49 -10.74 -18.16
CA ALA A 382 -18.32 -9.61 -17.71
C ALA A 382 -17.51 -8.31 -17.53
N LEU A 383 -16.31 -8.40 -16.92
CA LEU A 383 -15.41 -7.25 -16.79
C LEU A 383 -14.94 -6.72 -18.14
N LYS A 384 -14.59 -7.60 -19.08
CA LYS A 384 -14.20 -7.21 -20.46
C LYS A 384 -15.35 -6.56 -21.22
N GLN A 385 -16.58 -7.03 -21.04
CA GLN A 385 -17.78 -6.51 -21.70
C GLN A 385 -18.41 -5.31 -20.99
N SER A 386 -17.90 -4.92 -19.81
CA SER A 386 -18.46 -3.80 -19.05
C SER A 386 -18.47 -2.46 -19.81
N ALA A 387 -17.52 -2.28 -20.73
CA ALA A 387 -17.49 -1.10 -21.61
C ALA A 387 -18.65 -1.11 -22.61
N ASP A 388 -19.00 -2.28 -23.16
CA ASP A 388 -20.13 -2.44 -24.09
C ASP A 388 -21.45 -2.22 -23.37
N THR A 389 -21.58 -2.73 -22.14
CA THR A 389 -22.76 -2.51 -21.29
C THR A 389 -22.95 -1.03 -20.98
N LEU A 390 -21.89 -0.31 -20.65
CA LEU A 390 -21.93 1.14 -20.43
C LEU A 390 -22.31 1.91 -21.72
N ASN A 391 -21.71 1.53 -22.86
CA ASN A 391 -22.08 2.10 -24.15
C ASN A 391 -23.55 1.86 -24.50
N ALA A 392 -24.07 0.68 -24.16
CA ALA A 392 -25.50 0.36 -24.35
C ALA A 392 -26.40 1.27 -23.48
N ILE A 393 -26.00 1.66 -22.27
CA ILE A 393 -26.71 2.66 -21.46
C ILE A 393 -26.72 4.02 -22.17
N TRP A 394 -25.54 4.52 -22.61
CA TRP A 394 -25.46 5.81 -23.30
C TRP A 394 -26.30 5.85 -24.58
N GLN A 395 -26.38 4.71 -25.29
CA GLN A 395 -27.18 4.55 -26.52
C GLN A 395 -28.64 4.19 -26.25
N ARG A 396 -29.03 4.09 -24.97
CA ARG A 396 -30.39 3.74 -24.55
C ARG A 396 -30.89 2.41 -25.14
N ARG A 397 -30.08 1.38 -25.05
CA ARG A 397 -30.35 0.00 -25.49
C ARG A 397 -30.64 -0.92 -24.31
N PRO A 398 -31.82 -0.90 -23.71
CA PRO A 398 -32.08 -1.59 -22.43
C PRO A 398 -31.90 -3.09 -22.50
N GLN A 399 -32.16 -3.71 -23.64
CA GLN A 399 -31.98 -5.15 -23.81
C GLN A 399 -30.51 -5.57 -23.74
N GLN A 400 -29.62 -4.83 -24.39
CA GLN A 400 -28.17 -5.09 -24.31
C GLN A 400 -27.61 -4.86 -22.90
N VAL A 401 -28.18 -3.90 -22.18
CA VAL A 401 -27.82 -3.66 -20.77
C VAL A 401 -28.26 -4.85 -19.91
N ALA A 402 -29.49 -5.34 -20.08
CA ALA A 402 -30.00 -6.50 -19.35
C ALA A 402 -29.16 -7.77 -19.62
N GLU A 403 -28.72 -7.98 -20.87
CA GLU A 403 -27.84 -9.09 -21.26
C GLU A 403 -26.46 -8.97 -20.60
N GLY A 404 -25.85 -7.76 -20.59
CA GLY A 404 -24.57 -7.52 -19.90
C GLY A 404 -24.64 -7.74 -18.39
N ILE A 405 -25.74 -7.32 -17.75
CA ILE A 405 -26.01 -7.60 -16.33
C ILE A 405 -26.24 -9.10 -16.10
N GLN A 406 -26.98 -9.76 -16.98
CA GLN A 406 -27.25 -11.18 -16.89
C GLN A 406 -25.94 -12.01 -16.91
N LEU A 407 -25.00 -11.63 -17.74
CA LEU A 407 -23.70 -12.26 -17.82
C LEU A 407 -22.92 -12.12 -16.50
N ALA A 408 -22.90 -10.90 -15.92
CA ALA A 408 -22.28 -10.69 -14.62
C ALA A 408 -22.97 -11.46 -13.48
N HIS A 409 -24.28 -11.73 -13.62
CA HIS A 409 -25.05 -12.48 -12.63
C HIS A 409 -24.70 -13.97 -12.61
N PHE A 410 -24.51 -14.61 -13.74
CA PHE A 410 -24.22 -16.07 -13.79
C PHE A 410 -23.01 -16.43 -12.93
N GLU A 411 -22.06 -15.53 -12.79
CA GLU A 411 -20.85 -15.72 -12.03
C GLU A 411 -20.96 -15.44 -10.52
N THR A 412 -21.88 -14.56 -10.14
CA THR A 412 -22.15 -14.28 -8.74
C THR A 412 -23.13 -15.26 -8.10
N SER A 413 -23.52 -16.32 -8.83
CA SER A 413 -24.55 -17.28 -8.39
C SER A 413 -24.16 -18.13 -7.17
N HIS A 414 -22.90 -18.13 -6.75
CA HIS A 414 -22.43 -18.75 -5.51
C HIS A 414 -22.66 -17.86 -4.27
N ILE A 415 -22.76 -16.54 -4.45
CA ILE A 415 -23.24 -15.63 -3.42
C ILE A 415 -24.74 -15.87 -3.31
N GLN A 416 -25.28 -16.01 -2.09
CA GLN A 416 -26.72 -16.17 -1.91
C GLN A 416 -27.46 -14.96 -2.52
N TYR A 417 -27.90 -15.10 -3.77
CA TYR A 417 -28.57 -14.05 -4.54
C TYR A 417 -30.03 -13.94 -4.06
N ASN A 418 -30.20 -13.31 -2.90
CA ASN A 418 -31.48 -13.30 -2.19
C ASN A 418 -32.08 -11.91 -2.01
N ASP A 419 -31.36 -10.82 -2.35
CA ASP A 419 -31.79 -9.46 -2.05
C ASP A 419 -31.28 -8.40 -3.06
N GLU A 420 -31.67 -7.15 -2.82
CA GLU A 420 -31.26 -5.98 -3.61
C GLU A 420 -29.74 -5.70 -3.51
N ASN A 421 -29.05 -6.14 -2.43
CA ASN A 421 -27.60 -5.94 -2.26
C ASN A 421 -26.80 -6.81 -3.24
N ALA A 422 -27.18 -8.08 -3.42
CA ALA A 422 -26.55 -8.97 -4.39
C ALA A 422 -26.73 -8.44 -5.83
N LEU A 423 -27.90 -7.84 -6.12
CA LEU A 423 -28.15 -7.20 -7.40
C LEU A 423 -27.26 -5.95 -7.59
N SER A 424 -27.12 -5.11 -6.57
CA SER A 424 -26.22 -3.95 -6.59
C SER A 424 -24.76 -4.33 -6.91
N TYR A 425 -24.31 -5.44 -6.37
CA TYR A 425 -23.00 -6.02 -6.64
C TYR A 425 -22.84 -6.40 -8.12
N THR A 426 -23.76 -7.17 -8.65
CA THR A 426 -23.78 -7.60 -10.07
C THR A 426 -23.75 -6.39 -11.02
N ILE A 427 -24.52 -5.34 -10.72
CA ILE A 427 -24.52 -4.10 -11.51
C ILE A 427 -23.15 -3.40 -11.47
N SER A 428 -22.51 -3.39 -10.31
CA SER A 428 -21.19 -2.76 -10.16
C SER A 428 -20.12 -3.45 -10.99
N LEU A 429 -20.20 -4.78 -11.18
CA LEU A 429 -19.33 -5.53 -12.09
C LEU A 429 -19.70 -5.29 -13.56
N ALA A 430 -20.99 -5.38 -13.89
CA ALA A 430 -21.48 -5.17 -15.26
C ALA A 430 -21.16 -3.76 -15.79
N LEU A 431 -21.04 -2.77 -14.89
CA LEU A 431 -20.72 -1.38 -15.20
C LEU A 431 -19.33 -0.97 -14.71
N TYR A 432 -18.42 -1.91 -14.58
CA TYR A 432 -17.06 -1.62 -14.10
C TYR A 432 -16.38 -0.49 -14.89
N ALA A 433 -16.52 -0.49 -16.22
CA ALA A 433 -15.94 0.53 -17.11
C ALA A 433 -16.46 1.96 -16.83
N ALA A 434 -17.60 2.11 -16.17
CA ALA A 434 -18.13 3.43 -15.81
C ALA A 434 -17.17 4.21 -14.90
N ARG A 435 -16.33 3.53 -14.13
CA ARG A 435 -15.31 4.14 -13.26
C ARG A 435 -14.27 4.98 -14.01
N ASN A 436 -14.10 4.78 -15.30
CA ASN A 436 -13.21 5.59 -16.14
C ASN A 436 -13.77 7.01 -16.39
N PHE A 437 -15.08 7.17 -16.31
CA PHE A 437 -15.81 8.39 -16.68
C PHE A 437 -16.52 9.04 -15.51
N TYR A 438 -16.88 8.26 -14.48
CA TYR A 438 -17.77 8.64 -13.40
C TYR A 438 -17.16 8.41 -12.03
N THR A 439 -17.62 9.18 -11.05
CA THR A 439 -17.57 8.82 -9.63
C THR A 439 -18.84 8.07 -9.27
N MET A 440 -18.71 6.88 -8.71
CA MET A 440 -19.84 6.05 -8.32
C MET A 440 -20.17 6.27 -6.84
N HIS A 441 -21.43 6.50 -6.55
CA HIS A 441 -21.97 6.59 -5.20
C HIS A 441 -23.06 5.54 -5.02
N ARG A 442 -23.03 4.81 -3.90
CA ARG A 442 -24.10 3.93 -3.46
C ARG A 442 -24.93 4.66 -2.42
N GLU A 443 -26.24 4.39 -2.39
CA GLU A 443 -27.17 5.01 -1.44
C GLU A 443 -27.04 6.54 -1.36
N LEU A 444 -26.89 7.19 -2.52
CA LEU A 444 -26.79 8.64 -2.55
C LEU A 444 -28.10 9.28 -2.12
N ALA A 445 -28.05 10.11 -1.09
CA ALA A 445 -29.20 10.89 -0.64
C ALA A 445 -29.65 11.86 -1.74
N GLY A 446 -30.91 11.74 -2.18
CA GLY A 446 -31.50 12.60 -3.21
C GLY A 446 -32.98 12.80 -2.96
N GLY A 447 -33.46 14.05 -3.05
CA GLY A 447 -34.88 14.37 -2.91
C GLY A 447 -35.49 13.80 -1.63
N LYS A 448 -36.41 12.83 -1.78
CA LYS A 448 -37.17 12.19 -0.69
C LYS A 448 -36.69 10.79 -0.30
N GLY A 449 -35.41 10.46 -0.60
CA GLY A 449 -34.85 9.13 -0.28
C GLY A 449 -33.43 8.96 -0.75
N PHE A 450 -33.02 7.71 -0.97
CA PHE A 450 -31.71 7.33 -1.46
C PHE A 450 -31.84 6.59 -2.78
N ALA A 451 -31.01 6.94 -3.76
CA ALA A 451 -30.86 6.18 -4.99
C ALA A 451 -29.85 5.04 -4.76
N ASP A 452 -30.15 3.85 -5.27
CA ASP A 452 -29.32 2.67 -5.02
C ASP A 452 -27.88 2.84 -5.54
N ILE A 453 -27.73 3.28 -6.79
CA ILE A 453 -26.42 3.59 -7.38
C ILE A 453 -26.53 4.85 -8.25
N VAL A 454 -25.59 5.79 -8.06
CA VAL A 454 -25.48 6.99 -8.87
C VAL A 454 -24.08 7.12 -9.42
N PHE A 455 -23.98 7.41 -10.71
CA PHE A 455 -22.72 7.70 -11.39
C PHE A 455 -22.71 9.18 -11.80
N ILE A 456 -21.85 9.96 -11.15
CA ILE A 456 -21.68 11.39 -11.41
C ILE A 456 -20.49 11.57 -12.36
N PRO A 457 -20.65 12.24 -13.53
CA PRO A 457 -19.54 12.47 -14.45
C PRO A 457 -18.42 13.25 -13.78
N ARG A 458 -17.18 12.82 -13.97
CA ARG A 458 -16.02 13.58 -13.54
C ARG A 458 -15.89 14.86 -14.35
N LYS A 459 -15.26 15.90 -13.80
CA LYS A 459 -15.11 17.23 -14.43
C LYS A 459 -14.64 17.17 -15.89
N LYS A 460 -13.79 16.22 -16.22
CA LYS A 460 -13.24 16.00 -17.58
C LYS A 460 -14.24 15.40 -18.57
N PHE A 461 -15.36 14.83 -18.09
CA PHE A 461 -16.36 14.09 -18.86
C PHE A 461 -17.77 14.64 -18.63
N GLN A 462 -17.92 15.95 -18.45
CA GLN A 462 -19.21 16.61 -18.25
C GLN A 462 -20.13 16.55 -19.48
N ASP A 463 -19.59 16.13 -20.63
CA ASP A 463 -20.36 15.80 -21.82
C ASP A 463 -21.19 14.51 -21.67
N LYS A 464 -20.87 13.67 -20.68
CA LYS A 464 -21.61 12.44 -20.39
C LYS A 464 -22.80 12.71 -19.46
N PRO A 465 -23.94 12.00 -19.63
CA PRO A 465 -25.08 12.12 -18.73
C PRO A 465 -24.74 11.52 -17.37
N ALA A 466 -25.30 12.07 -16.28
CA ALA A 466 -25.32 11.34 -15.01
C ALA A 466 -26.18 10.07 -15.15
N LEU A 467 -25.84 9.00 -14.42
CA LEU A 467 -26.63 7.77 -14.43
C LEU A 467 -27.23 7.57 -13.04
N VAL A 468 -28.54 7.40 -12.96
CA VAL A 468 -29.29 7.07 -11.73
C VAL A 468 -29.86 5.68 -11.90
N VAL A 469 -29.32 4.73 -11.17
CA VAL A 469 -29.69 3.32 -11.25
C VAL A 469 -30.51 2.95 -10.02
N GLU A 470 -31.69 2.41 -10.24
CA GLU A 470 -32.60 1.89 -9.22
C GLU A 470 -32.81 0.39 -9.45
N LEU A 471 -32.73 -0.38 -8.39
CA LEU A 471 -32.77 -1.83 -8.43
C LEU A 471 -34.10 -2.34 -7.89
N LYS A 472 -34.65 -3.37 -8.50
CA LYS A 472 -35.84 -4.05 -8.03
C LYS A 472 -35.64 -5.55 -8.08
N TRP A 473 -36.15 -6.19 -7.08
CA TRP A 473 -36.14 -7.64 -6.93
C TRP A 473 -37.58 -8.17 -7.02
N ASP A 474 -37.81 -9.02 -8.00
CA ASP A 474 -39.14 -9.65 -8.26
C ASP A 474 -40.30 -8.63 -8.39
N LYS A 475 -40.03 -7.46 -9.00
CA LYS A 475 -40.96 -6.37 -9.26
C LYS A 475 -40.99 -6.04 -10.76
N SER A 476 -40.63 -4.80 -11.15
CA SER A 476 -40.50 -4.40 -12.55
C SER A 476 -39.47 -3.29 -12.74
N ALA A 477 -38.84 -3.23 -13.91
CA ALA A 477 -37.94 -2.16 -14.29
C ALA A 477 -38.66 -0.80 -14.43
N ASP A 478 -39.93 -0.78 -14.89
CA ASP A 478 -40.80 0.41 -14.92
C ASP A 478 -41.06 0.95 -13.51
N GLY A 479 -41.29 0.05 -12.54
CA GLY A 479 -41.44 0.41 -11.13
C GLY A 479 -40.21 1.09 -10.54
N ALA A 480 -39.01 0.70 -10.98
CA ALA A 480 -37.75 1.34 -10.61
C ALA A 480 -37.67 2.77 -11.15
N ILE A 481 -37.95 2.98 -12.45
CA ILE A 481 -37.99 4.33 -13.06
C ILE A 481 -39.04 5.23 -12.37
N SER A 482 -40.23 4.68 -12.11
CA SER A 482 -41.28 5.38 -11.39
C SER A 482 -40.84 5.82 -9.98
N GLN A 483 -40.05 5.01 -9.30
CA GLN A 483 -39.49 5.35 -7.99
C GLN A 483 -38.49 6.49 -8.06
N ILE A 484 -37.53 6.47 -9.02
CA ILE A 484 -36.57 7.56 -9.22
C ILE A 484 -37.31 8.90 -9.39
N LYS A 485 -38.30 8.93 -10.25
CA LYS A 485 -39.09 10.14 -10.52
C LYS A 485 -39.88 10.60 -9.28
N ARG A 486 -40.61 9.71 -8.62
CA ARG A 486 -41.40 10.03 -7.42
C ARG A 486 -40.56 10.54 -6.26
N LYS A 487 -39.36 10.03 -6.09
CA LYS A 487 -38.42 10.38 -5.03
C LYS A 487 -37.53 11.57 -5.36
N GLU A 488 -37.63 12.09 -6.60
CA GLU A 488 -36.88 13.27 -7.08
C GLU A 488 -35.34 13.12 -6.91
N TYR A 489 -34.79 11.91 -7.12
CA TYR A 489 -33.36 11.63 -6.92
C TYR A 489 -32.46 12.49 -7.81
N CYS A 490 -32.93 12.89 -8.99
CA CYS A 490 -32.13 13.71 -9.91
C CYS A 490 -31.91 15.15 -9.43
N ARG A 491 -32.73 15.66 -8.49
CA ARG A 491 -32.67 17.07 -8.07
C ARG A 491 -31.31 17.45 -7.47
N SER A 492 -30.60 16.52 -6.82
CA SER A 492 -29.26 16.72 -6.28
C SER A 492 -28.15 16.65 -7.32
N LEU A 493 -28.49 16.35 -8.58
CA LEU A 493 -27.52 16.14 -9.66
C LEU A 493 -27.46 17.29 -10.66
N GLU A 494 -28.34 18.30 -10.56
CA GLU A 494 -28.41 19.47 -11.47
C GLU A 494 -27.04 20.18 -11.59
N GLU A 495 -26.27 20.25 -10.51
CA GLU A 495 -24.97 20.91 -10.47
C GLU A 495 -23.87 20.12 -11.20
N TYR A 496 -24.08 18.81 -11.46
CA TYR A 496 -23.05 17.91 -11.95
C TYR A 496 -23.21 17.52 -13.42
N ALA A 497 -24.41 17.59 -13.97
CA ALA A 497 -24.67 17.15 -15.33
C ALA A 497 -25.85 17.90 -15.96
N GLY A 498 -25.76 18.21 -17.25
CA GLY A 498 -26.82 18.86 -18.01
C GLY A 498 -28.02 17.94 -18.32
N ASN A 499 -27.86 16.61 -18.19
CA ASN A 499 -28.88 15.60 -18.32
C ASN A 499 -28.55 14.35 -17.52
N ALA A 500 -29.53 13.51 -17.25
CA ALA A 500 -29.35 12.22 -16.62
C ALA A 500 -30.08 11.11 -17.40
N LEU A 501 -29.52 9.89 -17.29
CA LEU A 501 -30.22 8.67 -17.71
C LEU A 501 -30.68 7.94 -16.45
N LEU A 502 -31.99 7.70 -16.39
CA LEU A 502 -32.63 6.88 -15.38
C LEU A 502 -32.58 5.44 -15.85
N VAL A 503 -31.98 4.57 -15.07
CA VAL A 503 -31.79 3.16 -15.39
C VAL A 503 -32.52 2.33 -14.34
N GLY A 504 -33.63 1.74 -14.71
CA GLY A 504 -34.35 0.80 -13.86
C GLY A 504 -33.94 -0.63 -14.20
N VAL A 505 -33.54 -1.38 -13.21
CA VAL A 505 -33.16 -2.79 -13.35
C VAL A 505 -34.02 -3.65 -12.44
N ASN A 506 -34.57 -4.74 -12.96
CA ASN A 506 -35.31 -5.71 -12.19
C ASN A 506 -34.77 -7.12 -12.45
N TYR A 507 -34.61 -7.89 -11.38
CA TYR A 507 -34.37 -9.33 -11.48
C TYR A 507 -35.64 -10.10 -11.18
N ASN A 508 -36.03 -10.99 -12.08
CA ASN A 508 -37.16 -11.87 -11.92
C ASN A 508 -36.75 -13.24 -11.41
N LYS A 509 -37.10 -13.57 -10.18
CA LYS A 509 -36.72 -14.81 -9.51
C LYS A 509 -37.25 -16.08 -10.19
N LYS A 510 -38.42 -16.01 -10.89
CA LYS A 510 -39.02 -17.16 -11.55
C LYS A 510 -38.34 -17.47 -12.87
N THR A 511 -38.11 -16.44 -13.69
CA THR A 511 -37.45 -16.60 -15.00
C THR A 511 -35.94 -16.60 -14.90
N LYS A 512 -35.36 -16.12 -13.78
CA LYS A 512 -33.93 -15.90 -13.57
C LYS A 512 -33.32 -14.93 -14.59
N LEU A 513 -34.09 -13.99 -15.09
CA LEU A 513 -33.68 -13.02 -16.09
C LEU A 513 -33.72 -11.61 -15.51
N HIS A 514 -32.85 -10.76 -16.05
CA HIS A 514 -32.84 -9.32 -15.79
C HIS A 514 -33.68 -8.60 -16.84
N GLU A 515 -34.35 -7.55 -16.39
CA GLU A 515 -35.05 -6.58 -17.22
C GLU A 515 -34.48 -5.21 -16.98
N CYS A 516 -34.30 -4.43 -18.03
CA CYS A 516 -33.79 -3.06 -17.93
C CYS A 516 -34.71 -2.10 -18.65
N MET A 517 -34.87 -0.90 -18.09
CA MET A 517 -35.56 0.24 -18.70
C MET A 517 -34.67 1.47 -18.59
N ILE A 518 -34.59 2.27 -19.63
CA ILE A 518 -33.75 3.48 -19.65
C ILE A 518 -34.58 4.64 -20.14
N GLU A 519 -34.61 5.73 -19.37
CA GLU A 519 -35.28 6.99 -19.76
C GLU A 519 -34.30 8.16 -19.63
N GLU A 520 -34.46 9.14 -20.51
CA GLU A 520 -33.72 10.41 -20.43
C GLU A 520 -34.44 11.37 -19.50
N TYR A 521 -33.70 11.99 -18.60
CA TYR A 521 -34.18 13.06 -17.73
C TYR A 521 -33.40 14.34 -18.03
N LYS A 522 -34.09 15.42 -18.37
CA LYS A 522 -33.52 16.76 -18.57
C LYS A 522 -33.85 17.61 -17.36
N PHE A 523 -32.81 18.23 -16.80
CA PHE A 523 -32.96 19.14 -15.67
C PHE A 523 -33.64 20.43 -16.07
#